data_30959964ce85de659b4c99a3081e7371
#
_entry.id   30959964ce85de659b4c99a3081e7371
#
_cell.length_a   1.000
_cell.length_b   1.000
_cell.length_c   1.000
_cell.angle_alpha   90.00
_cell.angle_beta   90.00
_cell.angle_gamma   90.00
#
_symmetry.space_group_name_H-M   'P 1'
#
loop_
_entity.id
_entity.type
_entity.pdbx_description
1 polymer ?
#
loop_
_entity_poly.entity_id
_entity_poly.type
_entity_poly.pdbx_seq_one_letter_code
_entity_poly.pdbx_strand_id
1 'polypeptide(L)'
;MGRNTYESIGRPLPNRHNIVITTTINELDGAVVVNNFPDAIEAAKKYCLANNQDEIVIIGGAKIFTLAKDMINKLVITWVEANELVGDVYYPRFNLENWIEQSQKSFKKNADNDYDFVIKEYLLKK
;
A
#
# COMPACT_ATOMS: atom_id res chain seq x y z
N MET A 1 0.49 4.13 6.04
CA MET A 1 1.60 4.52 5.14
C MET A 1 2.71 5.22 5.91
N GLY A 2 3.91 5.18 5.38
CA GLY A 2 5.02 5.96 5.93
C GLY A 2 4.96 7.42 5.49
N ARG A 3 5.76 8.28 6.14
CA ARG A 3 5.79 9.71 5.85
C ARG A 3 6.18 10.03 4.41
N ASN A 4 7.21 9.36 3.89
CA ASN A 4 7.68 9.63 2.52
C ASN A 4 6.61 9.31 1.48
N THR A 5 5.83 8.26 1.71
CA THR A 5 4.69 7.92 0.85
C THR A 5 3.62 9.01 0.92
N TYR A 6 3.31 9.50 2.13
CA TYR A 6 2.36 10.59 2.29
C TYR A 6 2.82 11.86 1.57
N GLU A 7 4.09 12.21 1.68
CA GLU A 7 4.65 13.38 1.01
C GLU A 7 4.66 13.24 -0.52
N SER A 8 4.89 12.03 -1.03
CA SER A 8 4.79 11.75 -2.48
C SER A 8 3.38 11.96 -3.02
N ILE A 9 2.38 11.56 -2.26
CA ILE A 9 0.97 11.77 -2.62
C ILE A 9 0.62 13.26 -2.52
N GLY A 10 1.20 13.97 -1.54
CA GLY A 10 1.06 15.40 -1.35
C GLY A 10 -0.20 15.85 -0.62
N ARG A 11 -1.13 14.94 -0.33
CA ARG A 11 -2.39 15.24 0.36
C ARG A 11 -3.01 13.97 0.93
N PRO A 12 -3.92 14.06 1.91
CA PRO A 12 -4.70 12.90 2.35
C PRO A 12 -5.53 12.34 1.19
N LEU A 13 -5.63 11.02 1.13
CA LEU A 13 -6.49 10.36 0.15
C LEU A 13 -7.95 10.62 0.49
N PRO A 14 -8.78 11.08 -0.47
CA PRO A 14 -10.17 11.43 -0.19
C PRO A 14 -11.01 10.20 0.13
N ASN A 15 -12.06 10.42 0.95
CA ASN A 15 -13.04 9.41 1.33
C ASN A 15 -12.44 8.20 2.04
N ARG A 16 -11.31 8.38 2.73
CA ARG A 16 -10.60 7.32 3.45
C ARG A 16 -10.02 7.88 4.74
N HIS A 17 -9.85 6.98 5.71
CA HIS A 17 -9.14 7.30 6.93
C HIS A 17 -7.64 7.13 6.66
N ASN A 18 -6.89 8.21 6.73
CA ASN A 18 -5.45 8.21 6.44
C ASN A 18 -4.66 8.09 7.75
N ILE A 19 -3.77 7.10 7.82
CA ILE A 19 -2.88 6.89 8.97
C ILE A 19 -1.44 6.94 8.48
N VAL A 20 -0.65 7.82 9.07
CA VAL A 20 0.76 8.03 8.71
C VAL A 20 1.66 7.65 9.88
N ILE A 21 2.66 6.84 9.61
CA ILE A 21 3.63 6.39 10.61
C ILE A 21 4.89 7.24 10.48
N THR A 22 5.20 8.01 11.52
CA THR A 22 6.39 8.84 11.56
C THR A 22 6.76 9.21 12.99
N THR A 23 8.06 9.36 13.26
CA THR A 23 8.57 9.81 14.56
C THR A 23 8.98 11.28 14.53
N THR A 24 8.95 11.94 13.37
CA THR A 24 9.49 13.28 13.18
C THR A 24 8.43 14.38 13.07
N ILE A 25 7.17 14.00 12.84
CA ILE A 25 6.05 14.92 12.72
C ILE A 25 4.97 14.46 13.67
N ASN A 26 4.39 15.39 14.45
CA ASN A 26 3.37 15.05 15.44
C ASN A 26 1.96 15.24 14.92
N GLU A 27 1.77 16.01 13.87
CA GLU A 27 0.44 16.35 13.38
C GLU A 27 0.46 16.59 11.88
N LEU A 28 -0.57 16.10 11.20
CA LEU A 28 -0.80 16.31 9.76
C LEU A 28 -2.30 16.54 9.56
N ASP A 29 -2.65 17.55 8.78
CA ASP A 29 -4.06 17.84 8.46
C ASP A 29 -4.68 16.71 7.65
N GLY A 30 -5.80 16.19 8.14
CA GLY A 30 -6.53 15.14 7.43
C GLY A 30 -5.96 13.74 7.59
N ALA A 31 -4.96 13.54 8.45
CA ALA A 31 -4.38 12.24 8.70
C ALA A 31 -4.13 12.03 10.20
N VAL A 32 -4.21 10.79 10.62
CA VAL A 32 -3.81 10.37 11.97
C VAL A 32 -2.33 10.05 11.94
N VAL A 33 -1.57 10.60 12.87
CA VAL A 33 -0.13 10.35 12.99
C VAL A 33 0.12 9.39 14.15
N VAL A 34 0.87 8.33 13.88
CA VAL A 34 1.32 7.36 14.89
C VAL A 34 2.82 7.17 14.75
N ASN A 35 3.46 6.67 15.81
CA ASN A 35 4.92 6.57 15.87
C ASN A 35 5.49 5.22 15.45
N ASN A 36 4.66 4.21 15.34
CA ASN A 36 5.11 2.86 15.00
C ASN A 36 4.02 2.06 14.29
N PHE A 37 4.42 0.95 13.67
CA PHE A 37 3.53 0.11 12.89
C PHE A 37 2.44 -0.56 13.74
N PRO A 38 2.74 -1.16 14.91
CA PRO A 38 1.68 -1.75 15.73
C PRO A 38 0.57 -0.76 16.11
N ASP A 39 0.92 0.47 16.45
CA ASP A 39 -0.07 1.51 16.76
C ASP A 39 -0.91 1.88 15.55
N ALA A 40 -0.31 1.87 14.36
CA ALA A 40 -1.04 2.12 13.11
C ALA A 40 -2.10 1.04 12.87
N ILE A 41 -1.74 -0.22 13.05
CA ILE A 41 -2.68 -1.33 12.86
C ILE A 41 -3.80 -1.27 13.90
N GLU A 42 -3.50 -0.96 15.15
CA GLU A 42 -4.51 -0.81 16.19
C GLU A 42 -5.48 0.32 15.88
N ALA A 43 -4.97 1.48 15.46
CA ALA A 43 -5.80 2.62 15.06
C ALA A 43 -6.69 2.27 13.87
N ALA A 44 -6.15 1.55 12.88
CA ALA A 44 -6.92 1.11 11.72
C ALA A 44 -8.04 0.14 12.10
N LYS A 45 -7.76 -0.82 12.99
CA LYS A 45 -8.77 -1.77 13.49
C LYS A 45 -9.89 -1.06 14.24
N LYS A 46 -9.57 -0.11 15.08
CA LYS A 46 -10.58 0.68 15.80
C LYS A 46 -11.48 1.45 14.86
N TYR A 47 -10.89 2.07 13.83
CA TYR A 47 -11.65 2.78 12.82
C TYR A 47 -12.58 1.83 12.05
N CYS A 48 -12.08 0.68 11.64
CA CYS A 48 -12.88 -0.32 10.91
C CYS A 48 -14.09 -0.78 11.73
N LEU A 49 -13.90 -1.06 13.02
CA LEU A 49 -14.98 -1.46 13.90
C LEU A 49 -16.04 -0.34 14.06
N ALA A 50 -15.60 0.89 14.19
CA ALA A 50 -16.51 2.03 14.41
C ALA A 50 -17.28 2.41 13.13
N ASN A 51 -16.78 2.08 11.96
CA ASN A 51 -17.31 2.51 10.66
C ASN A 51 -17.77 1.37 9.76
N ASN A 52 -17.90 0.16 10.29
CA ASN A 52 -18.32 -1.04 9.54
C ASN A 52 -17.46 -1.29 8.30
N GLN A 53 -16.16 -1.08 8.40
CA GLN A 53 -15.20 -1.39 7.36
C GLN A 53 -14.52 -2.71 7.68
N ASP A 54 -14.15 -3.48 6.68
CA ASP A 54 -13.54 -4.80 6.83
C ASP A 54 -12.16 -4.92 6.19
N GLU A 55 -11.63 -3.83 5.65
CA GLU A 55 -10.35 -3.86 4.95
C GLU A 55 -9.42 -2.73 5.42
N ILE A 56 -8.16 -3.11 5.67
CA ILE A 56 -7.07 -2.18 5.96
C ILE A 56 -6.10 -2.26 4.79
N VAL A 57 -5.80 -1.13 4.17
CA VAL A 57 -4.91 -1.08 3.01
C VAL A 57 -3.55 -0.49 3.42
N ILE A 58 -2.50 -1.23 3.12
CA ILE A 58 -1.12 -0.82 3.37
C ILE A 58 -0.50 -0.40 2.03
N ILE A 59 -0.11 0.86 1.93
CA ILE A 59 0.32 1.44 0.65
C ILE A 59 1.80 1.82 0.61
N GLY A 60 2.56 1.45 1.63
CA GLY A 60 4.01 1.59 1.60
C GLY A 60 4.57 2.59 2.58
N GLY A 61 5.83 2.90 2.51
CA GLY A 61 6.76 2.37 1.48
C GLY A 61 7.39 1.02 1.80
N ALA A 62 8.57 0.80 1.28
CA ALA A 62 9.25 -0.50 1.36
C ALA A 62 9.42 -1.00 2.80
N LYS A 63 9.79 -0.12 3.72
CA LYS A 63 9.96 -0.47 5.14
C LYS A 63 8.63 -0.93 5.77
N ILE A 64 7.54 -0.24 5.46
CA ILE A 64 6.22 -0.59 5.97
C ILE A 64 5.76 -1.93 5.38
N PHE A 65 5.99 -2.16 4.08
CA PHE A 65 5.68 -3.45 3.46
C PHE A 65 6.45 -4.60 4.09
N THR A 66 7.72 -4.39 4.43
CA THR A 66 8.53 -5.40 5.11
C THR A 66 7.95 -5.74 6.48
N LEU A 67 7.52 -4.73 7.24
CA LEU A 67 6.89 -4.94 8.55
C LEU A 67 5.54 -5.66 8.45
N ALA A 68 4.80 -5.43 7.37
CA ALA A 68 3.47 -6.00 7.16
C ALA A 68 3.48 -7.38 6.50
N LYS A 69 4.60 -7.79 5.97
CA LYS A 69 4.74 -8.96 5.09
C LYS A 69 4.07 -10.23 5.60
N ASP A 70 4.16 -10.50 6.90
CA ASP A 70 3.65 -11.74 7.48
C ASP A 70 2.18 -11.66 7.92
N MET A 71 1.57 -10.49 7.84
CA MET A 71 0.19 -10.31 8.31
C MET A 71 -0.82 -10.01 7.21
N ILE A 72 -0.36 -9.75 6.01
CA ILE A 72 -1.24 -9.44 4.88
C ILE A 72 -1.86 -10.71 4.28
N ASN A 73 -3.08 -10.59 3.78
CA ASN A 73 -3.80 -11.71 3.17
C ASN A 73 -4.25 -11.42 1.73
N LYS A 74 -3.98 -10.22 1.23
CA LYS A 74 -4.28 -9.83 -0.14
C LYS A 74 -3.17 -8.93 -0.67
N LEU A 75 -2.72 -9.20 -1.88
CA LEU A 75 -1.76 -8.35 -2.60
C LEU A 75 -2.42 -7.78 -3.84
N VAL A 76 -2.20 -6.49 -4.06
CA VAL A 76 -2.56 -5.83 -5.32
C VAL A 76 -1.27 -5.30 -5.91
N ILE A 77 -0.83 -5.89 -7.01
CA ILE A 77 0.46 -5.56 -7.64
C ILE A 77 0.21 -5.03 -9.05
N THR A 78 0.83 -3.89 -9.34
CA THR A 78 0.87 -3.37 -10.70
C THR A 78 2.19 -3.79 -11.35
N TRP A 79 2.10 -4.59 -12.39
CA TRP A 79 3.25 -5.03 -13.18
C TRP A 79 3.40 -4.14 -14.39
N VAL A 80 4.49 -3.36 -14.43
CA VAL A 80 4.77 -2.45 -15.53
C VAL A 80 5.70 -3.13 -16.52
N GLU A 81 5.32 -3.13 -17.80
CA GLU A 81 6.12 -3.73 -18.86
C GLU A 81 7.18 -2.73 -19.34
N ALA A 82 8.33 -2.72 -18.64
CA ALA A 82 9.46 -1.86 -18.96
C ALA A 82 10.76 -2.62 -18.69
N ASN A 83 11.57 -2.83 -19.74
CA ASN A 83 12.77 -3.64 -19.64
C ASN A 83 13.96 -2.93 -18.99
N GLU A 84 14.01 -1.62 -19.01
CA GLU A 84 15.18 -0.83 -18.56
C GLU A 84 14.81 0.25 -17.53
N LEU A 85 13.69 0.07 -16.83
CA LEU A 85 13.27 1.05 -15.83
C LEU A 85 14.06 0.87 -14.53
N VAL A 86 14.67 1.94 -14.05
CA VAL A 86 15.34 1.98 -12.75
C VAL A 86 14.53 2.87 -11.83
N GLY A 87 14.14 2.35 -10.67
CA GLY A 87 13.39 3.11 -9.68
C GLY A 87 14.27 3.66 -8.57
N ASP A 88 13.77 4.65 -7.86
CA ASP A 88 14.45 5.26 -6.71
C ASP A 88 14.28 4.41 -5.45
N VAL A 89 13.18 3.67 -5.35
CA VAL A 89 12.83 2.86 -4.19
C VAL A 89 12.38 1.48 -4.66
N TYR A 90 12.90 0.44 -4.01
CA TYR A 90 12.56 -0.94 -4.32
C TYR A 90 11.77 -1.56 -3.18
N TYR A 91 10.68 -2.25 -3.50
CA TYR A 91 9.87 -2.94 -2.52
C TYR A 91 10.42 -4.33 -2.24
N PRO A 92 10.13 -4.91 -1.06
CA PRO A 92 10.54 -6.28 -0.76
C PRO A 92 9.92 -7.26 -1.73
N ARG A 93 10.65 -8.34 -2.03
CA ARG A 93 10.12 -9.42 -2.86
C ARG A 93 9.16 -10.27 -2.05
N PHE A 94 8.03 -10.61 -2.66
CA PHE A 94 7.07 -11.54 -2.10
C PHE A 94 7.23 -12.89 -2.76
N ASN A 95 7.18 -13.97 -1.97
CA ASN A 95 7.16 -15.32 -2.51
C ASN A 95 5.74 -15.64 -2.97
N LEU A 96 5.49 -15.51 -4.27
CA LEU A 96 4.17 -15.70 -4.85
C LEU A 96 3.71 -17.18 -4.90
N GLU A 97 4.58 -18.13 -4.52
CA GLU A 97 4.19 -19.55 -4.42
C GLU A 97 3.06 -19.76 -3.41
N ASN A 98 2.99 -18.92 -2.39
CA ASN A 98 1.96 -18.99 -1.35
C ASN A 98 0.71 -18.18 -1.69
N TRP A 99 0.62 -17.66 -2.90
CA TRP A 99 -0.45 -16.75 -3.30
C TRP A 99 -1.18 -17.28 -4.54
N ILE A 100 -2.49 -17.06 -4.57
CA ILE A 100 -3.36 -17.44 -5.69
C ILE A 100 -3.76 -16.16 -6.43
N GLU A 101 -3.43 -16.08 -7.72
CA GLU A 101 -3.92 -14.98 -8.56
C GLU A 101 -5.43 -15.10 -8.69
N GLN A 102 -6.15 -14.07 -8.26
CA GLN A 102 -7.61 -14.03 -8.27
C GLN A 102 -8.17 -13.29 -9.47
N SER A 103 -7.54 -12.20 -9.86
CA SER A 103 -8.00 -11.37 -10.97
C SER A 103 -6.85 -10.61 -11.59
N GLN A 104 -7.06 -10.16 -12.83
CA GLN A 104 -6.12 -9.27 -13.50
C GLN A 104 -6.87 -8.29 -14.40
N LYS A 105 -6.28 -7.11 -14.58
CA LYS A 105 -6.77 -6.10 -15.49
C LYS A 105 -5.61 -5.47 -16.22
N SER A 106 -5.62 -5.52 -17.56
CA SER A 106 -4.56 -5.00 -18.41
C SER A 106 -4.88 -3.59 -18.90
N PHE A 107 -3.85 -2.77 -18.97
CA PHE A 107 -3.95 -1.39 -19.46
C PHE A 107 -2.85 -1.16 -20.48
N LYS A 108 -3.20 -0.58 -21.62
CA LYS A 108 -2.25 -0.23 -22.67
C LYS A 108 -1.68 1.17 -22.42
N LYS A 109 -0.45 1.39 -22.86
CA LYS A 109 0.15 2.73 -22.81
C LYS A 109 -0.72 3.71 -23.58
N ASN A 110 -0.78 4.94 -23.08
CA ASN A 110 -1.57 6.02 -23.70
C ASN A 110 -0.91 7.36 -23.37
N ALA A 111 -1.64 8.47 -23.61
CA ALA A 111 -1.13 9.82 -23.33
C ALA A 111 -0.76 10.04 -21.86
N ASP A 112 -1.42 9.33 -20.94
CA ASP A 112 -1.21 9.46 -19.48
C ASP A 112 -0.23 8.43 -18.94
N ASN A 113 0.03 7.33 -19.65
CA ASN A 113 0.87 6.22 -19.22
C ASN A 113 1.91 5.86 -20.27
N ASP A 114 3.18 5.90 -19.90
CA ASP A 114 4.30 5.63 -20.79
C ASP A 114 4.48 4.15 -21.16
N TYR A 115 3.90 3.24 -20.36
CA TYR A 115 4.09 1.80 -20.49
C TYR A 115 2.77 1.06 -20.37
N ASP A 116 2.70 -0.10 -21.01
CA ASP A 116 1.63 -1.06 -20.73
C ASP A 116 1.81 -1.59 -19.32
N PHE A 117 0.70 -1.86 -18.61
CA PHE A 117 0.77 -2.44 -17.29
C PHE A 117 -0.41 -3.35 -17.01
N VAL A 118 -0.24 -4.23 -16.01
CA VAL A 118 -1.26 -5.17 -15.55
C VAL A 118 -1.40 -5.03 -14.05
N ILE A 119 -2.63 -4.87 -13.57
CA ILE A 119 -2.92 -4.91 -12.14
C ILE A 119 -3.43 -6.30 -11.81
N LYS A 120 -2.76 -6.99 -10.90
CA LYS A 120 -3.15 -8.34 -10.46
C LYS A 120 -3.45 -8.35 -8.99
N GLU A 121 -4.50 -9.08 -8.62
CA GLU A 121 -4.86 -9.33 -7.22
C GLU A 121 -4.54 -10.77 -6.87
N TYR A 122 -3.92 -10.96 -5.71
CA TYR A 122 -3.57 -12.26 -5.18
C TYR A 122 -4.14 -12.46 -3.79
N LEU A 123 -4.63 -13.66 -3.51
CA LEU A 123 -5.04 -14.06 -2.17
C LEU A 123 -4.06 -15.06 -1.59
N LEU A 124 -3.82 -14.96 -0.29
CA LEU A 124 -2.95 -15.90 0.41
C LEU A 124 -3.59 -17.28 0.43
N LYS A 125 -2.83 -18.32 0.10
CA LYS A 125 -3.27 -19.72 0.23
C LYS A 125 -3.46 -20.04 1.69
N LYS A 126 -4.54 -20.71 1.98
CA LYS A 126 -4.81 -21.20 3.33
C LYS A 126 -4.13 -22.54 3.60
#